data_233dfbac4f1b88b95b503317c4951ac9
#
_entry.id   233dfbac4f1b88b95b503317c4951ac9
#
_cell.length_a   1.000
_cell.length_b   1.000
_cell.length_c   1.000
_cell.angle_alpha   90.00
_cell.angle_beta   90.00
_cell.angle_gamma   90.00
#
_symmetry.space_group_name_H-M   'P 1'
#
loop_
_entity.id
_entity.type
_entity.pdbx_description
1 polymer ?
#
loop_
_entity_poly.entity_id
_entity_poly.type
_entity_poly.pdbx_seq_one_letter_code
_entity_poly.pdbx_strand_id
1 'polypeptide(L)'
;MQDSPIMDDTTDSEWIASEGWPVMALGGGVTILLTLISLPLGCLALGLLVWLRHTLRVPVRRVPNITRAVLAPADGIVVEITDAETDPPAGTSVGSGHRITIRTGLADAHLQRSPVAGRVSDNFLIPGLFRSTADIALARRDNERR
;
A
#
# COMPACT_ATOMS: atom_id res chain seq x y z
N MET A 1 -19.61 -4.19 -31.13
CA MET A 1 -18.36 -4.94 -30.97
C MET A 1 -17.30 -3.88 -30.74
N GLN A 2 -17.09 -3.49 -29.48
CA GLN A 2 -16.23 -2.36 -29.10
C GLN A 2 -15.00 -2.97 -28.44
N ASP A 3 -13.86 -2.89 -29.15
CA ASP A 3 -12.57 -3.29 -28.63
C ASP A 3 -12.27 -2.47 -27.38
N SER A 4 -12.31 -3.12 -26.23
CA SER A 4 -11.75 -2.56 -25.01
C SER A 4 -10.24 -2.43 -25.23
N PRO A 5 -9.62 -1.25 -25.02
CA PRO A 5 -8.17 -1.15 -25.09
C PRO A 5 -7.59 -2.11 -24.06
N ILE A 6 -6.85 -3.09 -24.54
CA ILE A 6 -5.97 -3.93 -23.73
C ILE A 6 -5.09 -2.95 -22.98
N MET A 7 -5.24 -2.90 -21.66
CA MET A 7 -4.31 -2.17 -20.80
C MET A 7 -2.92 -2.68 -21.14
N ASP A 8 -2.12 -1.80 -21.70
CA ASP A 8 -0.74 -2.06 -22.09
C ASP A 8 0.03 -2.50 -20.83
N ASP A 9 0.42 -3.76 -20.82
CA ASP A 9 1.11 -4.47 -19.75
C ASP A 9 2.57 -3.98 -19.58
N THR A 10 2.91 -2.82 -20.16
CA THR A 10 4.27 -2.26 -20.16
C THR A 10 4.64 -1.53 -18.88
N THR A 11 3.70 -1.30 -17.96
CA THR A 11 3.97 -0.63 -16.67
C THR A 11 4.43 -1.60 -15.58
N ASP A 12 4.38 -2.91 -15.83
CA ASP A 12 4.64 -3.93 -14.78
C ASP A 12 6.12 -4.32 -14.61
N SER A 13 7.05 -3.64 -15.29
CA SER A 13 8.49 -3.91 -15.13
C SER A 13 9.20 -3.01 -14.10
N GLU A 14 8.48 -2.14 -13.41
CA GLU A 14 9.07 -1.33 -12.35
C GLU A 14 9.33 -2.18 -11.09
N TRP A 15 10.59 -2.50 -10.86
CA TRP A 15 11.04 -3.30 -9.71
C TRP A 15 10.92 -2.54 -8.38
N ILE A 16 10.79 -1.21 -8.43
CA ILE A 16 10.65 -0.30 -7.31
C ILE A 16 9.66 0.80 -7.73
N ALA A 17 8.75 1.18 -6.83
CA ALA A 17 7.86 2.32 -7.07
C ALA A 17 8.67 3.58 -7.43
N SER A 18 8.18 4.37 -8.40
CA SER A 18 8.87 5.57 -8.91
C SER A 18 9.26 6.54 -7.79
N GLU A 19 8.42 6.67 -6.77
CA GLU A 19 8.64 7.48 -5.57
C GLU A 19 9.76 6.93 -4.67
N GLY A 20 10.12 5.65 -4.81
CA GLY A 20 11.17 4.99 -4.04
C GLY A 20 12.58 5.30 -4.54
N TRP A 21 12.75 5.72 -5.81
CA TRP A 21 14.06 5.95 -6.40
C TRP A 21 14.90 7.02 -5.69
N PRO A 22 14.36 8.21 -5.34
CA PRO A 22 15.13 9.21 -4.59
C PRO A 22 15.61 8.70 -3.24
N VAL A 23 14.77 7.94 -2.55
CA VAL A 23 15.09 7.35 -1.24
C VAL A 23 16.20 6.30 -1.37
N MET A 24 16.15 5.47 -2.41
CA MET A 24 17.19 4.48 -2.71
C MET A 24 18.52 5.11 -3.09
N ALA A 25 18.51 6.20 -3.87
CA ALA A 25 19.71 6.92 -4.24
C ALA A 25 20.38 7.57 -3.01
N LEU A 26 19.58 8.22 -2.16
CA LEU A 26 20.07 8.80 -0.91
C LEU A 26 20.64 7.73 0.02
N GLY A 27 19.89 6.62 0.21
CA GLY A 27 20.33 5.49 1.02
C GLY A 27 21.63 4.86 0.52
N GLY A 28 21.79 4.74 -0.80
CA GLY A 28 23.03 4.26 -1.43
C GLY A 28 24.23 5.20 -1.13
N GLY A 29 24.03 6.50 -1.25
CA GLY A 29 25.06 7.49 -0.91
C GLY A 29 25.49 7.42 0.56
N VAL A 30 24.51 7.33 1.47
CA VAL A 30 24.78 7.16 2.91
C VAL A 30 25.51 5.86 3.18
N THR A 31 25.14 4.76 2.53
CA THR A 31 25.82 3.46 2.68
C THR A 31 27.28 3.56 2.27
N ILE A 32 27.59 4.19 1.14
CA ILE A 32 28.97 4.39 0.68
C ILE A 32 29.76 5.21 1.71
N LEU A 33 29.22 6.32 2.19
CA LEU A 33 29.86 7.17 3.18
C LEU A 33 30.16 6.43 4.47
N LEU A 34 29.21 5.67 5.00
CA LEU A 34 29.40 4.89 6.21
C LEU A 34 30.42 3.76 6.02
N THR A 35 30.48 3.16 4.83
CA THR A 35 31.51 2.15 4.52
C THR A 35 32.93 2.74 4.53
N LEU A 36 33.10 3.99 4.05
CA LEU A 36 34.39 4.68 4.09
C LEU A 36 34.85 5.02 5.52
N ILE A 37 33.91 5.23 6.43
CA ILE A 37 34.19 5.50 7.85
C ILE A 37 34.48 4.19 8.59
N SER A 38 33.69 3.16 8.37
CA SER A 38 33.79 1.89 9.07
C SER A 38 33.06 0.78 8.31
N LEU A 39 33.78 -0.31 8.03
CA LEU A 39 33.22 -1.46 7.32
C LEU A 39 31.96 -2.07 8.03
N PRO A 40 31.94 -2.28 9.38
CA PRO A 40 30.75 -2.75 10.05
C PRO A 40 29.55 -1.84 9.90
N LEU A 41 29.74 -0.51 9.94
CA LEU A 41 28.65 0.47 9.73
C LEU A 41 28.14 0.41 8.30
N GLY A 42 29.01 0.26 7.32
CA GLY A 42 28.63 0.07 5.93
C GLY A 42 27.79 -1.20 5.70
N CYS A 43 28.19 -2.31 6.32
CA CYS A 43 27.43 -3.56 6.24
C CYS A 43 26.04 -3.44 6.86
N LEU A 44 25.91 -2.75 8.00
CA LEU A 44 24.61 -2.48 8.63
C LEU A 44 23.73 -1.60 7.74
N ALA A 45 24.28 -0.52 7.18
CA ALA A 45 23.58 0.38 6.27
C ALA A 45 23.13 -0.34 5.00
N LEU A 46 23.98 -1.23 4.44
CA LEU A 46 23.63 -2.04 3.28
C LEU A 46 22.46 -2.99 3.60
N GLY A 47 22.48 -3.65 4.75
CA GLY A 47 21.39 -4.51 5.19
C GLY A 47 20.05 -3.74 5.29
N LEU A 48 20.10 -2.53 5.86
CA LEU A 48 18.94 -1.65 5.95
C LEU A 48 18.46 -1.20 4.55
N LEU A 49 19.37 -0.88 3.65
CA LEU A 49 19.04 -0.50 2.27
C LEU A 49 18.37 -1.64 1.50
N VAL A 50 18.87 -2.87 1.65
CA VAL A 50 18.27 -4.06 1.05
C VAL A 50 16.87 -4.32 1.64
N TRP A 51 16.70 -4.16 2.92
CA TRP A 51 15.39 -4.27 3.56
C TRP A 51 14.43 -3.19 3.06
N LEU A 52 14.89 -1.94 2.96
CA LEU A 52 14.09 -0.82 2.43
C LEU A 52 13.67 -1.09 0.97
N ARG A 53 14.59 -1.57 0.13
CA ARG A 53 14.26 -2.00 -1.23
C ARG A 53 13.17 -3.08 -1.24
N HIS A 54 13.22 -4.02 -0.29
CA HIS A 54 12.21 -5.07 -0.19
C HIS A 54 10.82 -4.52 0.10
N THR A 55 10.69 -3.51 0.97
CA THR A 55 9.41 -2.87 1.29
C THR A 55 8.88 -1.98 0.17
N LEU A 56 9.77 -1.38 -0.62
CA LEU A 56 9.43 -0.50 -1.76
C LEU A 56 9.20 -1.28 -3.08
N ARG A 57 9.28 -2.61 -3.05
CA ARG A 57 9.07 -3.43 -4.25
C ARG A 57 7.66 -3.29 -4.79
N VAL A 58 7.53 -3.33 -6.10
CA VAL A 58 6.26 -3.44 -6.81
C VAL A 58 6.01 -4.92 -7.13
N PRO A 59 5.09 -5.61 -6.43
CA PRO A 59 4.80 -7.00 -6.73
C PRO A 59 4.04 -7.12 -8.04
N VAL A 60 4.47 -8.03 -8.91
CA VAL A 60 3.72 -8.37 -10.12
C VAL A 60 2.49 -9.17 -9.71
N ARG A 61 1.32 -8.59 -9.92
CA ARG A 61 0.03 -9.22 -9.58
C ARG A 61 -0.67 -9.66 -10.86
N ARG A 62 -1.04 -10.93 -10.93
CA ARG A 62 -1.86 -11.44 -12.03
C ARG A 62 -3.32 -11.12 -11.75
N VAL A 63 -3.91 -10.29 -12.61
CA VAL A 63 -5.34 -10.00 -12.55
C VAL A 63 -6.10 -11.17 -13.19
N PRO A 64 -7.02 -11.84 -12.47
CA PRO A 64 -7.83 -12.88 -13.07
C PRO A 64 -8.79 -12.28 -14.11
N ASN A 65 -8.94 -12.94 -15.24
CA ASN A 65 -9.88 -12.52 -16.29
C ASN A 65 -11.32 -12.92 -15.92
N ILE A 66 -11.84 -12.33 -14.85
CA ILE A 66 -13.19 -12.58 -14.33
C ILE A 66 -13.97 -11.27 -14.44
N THR A 67 -15.09 -11.29 -15.14
CA THR A 67 -15.98 -10.14 -15.24
C THR A 67 -16.53 -9.78 -13.87
N ARG A 68 -16.43 -8.48 -13.47
CA ARG A 68 -16.86 -7.94 -12.17
C ARG A 68 -16.06 -8.46 -10.96
N ALA A 69 -14.81 -8.86 -11.15
CA ALA A 69 -13.95 -9.19 -10.02
C ALA A 69 -13.62 -7.93 -9.22
N VAL A 70 -13.69 -8.04 -7.89
CA VAL A 70 -13.15 -7.04 -6.94
C VAL A 70 -11.84 -7.59 -6.41
N LEU A 71 -10.75 -6.86 -6.62
CA LEU A 71 -9.40 -7.29 -6.25
C LEU A 71 -9.02 -6.73 -4.88
N ALA A 72 -8.15 -7.44 -4.15
CA ALA A 72 -7.59 -6.92 -2.91
C ALA A 72 -6.73 -5.67 -3.22
N PRO A 73 -7.00 -4.53 -2.57
CA PRO A 73 -6.29 -3.28 -2.86
C PRO A 73 -4.86 -3.27 -2.31
N ALA A 74 -4.55 -4.10 -1.30
CA ALA A 74 -3.28 -4.15 -0.61
C ALA A 74 -2.90 -5.58 -0.24
N ASP A 75 -1.59 -5.80 -0.01
CA ASP A 75 -1.11 -7.01 0.65
C ASP A 75 -1.31 -6.88 2.17
N GLY A 76 -1.58 -8.00 2.84
CA GLY A 76 -1.78 -7.99 4.28
C GLY A 76 -2.72 -9.09 4.77
N ILE A 77 -3.12 -8.98 6.01
CA ILE A 77 -4.01 -9.93 6.68
C ILE A 77 -5.37 -9.26 6.88
N VAL A 78 -6.45 -9.95 6.52
CA VAL A 78 -7.80 -9.52 6.86
C VAL A 78 -7.97 -9.64 8.37
N VAL A 79 -8.15 -8.51 9.05
CA VAL A 79 -8.25 -8.44 10.51
C VAL A 79 -9.68 -8.30 10.99
N GLU A 80 -10.57 -7.79 10.12
CA GLU A 80 -11.96 -7.57 10.48
C GLU A 80 -12.86 -7.55 9.25
N ILE A 81 -14.06 -8.11 9.39
CA ILE A 81 -15.15 -8.00 8.42
C ILE A 81 -16.39 -7.55 9.22
N THR A 82 -16.93 -6.39 8.89
CA THR A 82 -18.11 -5.80 9.54
C THR A 82 -19.15 -5.37 8.51
N ASP A 83 -20.40 -5.29 8.92
CA ASP A 83 -21.46 -4.77 8.07
C ASP A 83 -21.30 -3.25 7.89
N ALA A 84 -21.29 -2.79 6.65
CA ALA A 84 -21.08 -1.37 6.32
C ALA A 84 -22.26 -0.48 6.75
N GLU A 85 -23.45 -1.06 6.90
CA GLU A 85 -24.65 -0.36 7.40
C GLU A 85 -24.49 0.08 8.85
N THR A 86 -23.76 -0.68 9.66
CA THR A 86 -23.55 -0.39 11.08
C THR A 86 -22.49 0.72 11.31
N ASP A 87 -21.56 0.90 10.38
CA ASP A 87 -20.44 1.85 10.53
C ASP A 87 -19.96 2.37 9.17
N PRO A 88 -20.77 3.24 8.49
CA PRO A 88 -20.38 3.79 7.19
C PRO A 88 -19.18 4.75 7.36
N PRO A 89 -18.24 4.78 6.39
CA PRO A 89 -17.20 5.79 6.36
C PRO A 89 -17.80 7.19 6.32
N ALA A 90 -17.13 8.16 6.97
CA ALA A 90 -17.58 9.54 6.98
C ALA A 90 -17.80 10.08 5.55
N GLY A 91 -18.99 10.62 5.29
CA GLY A 91 -19.34 11.20 3.99
C GLY A 91 -19.87 10.24 2.93
N THR A 92 -20.08 8.95 3.25
CA THR A 92 -20.67 7.99 2.32
C THR A 92 -22.05 7.51 2.79
N SER A 93 -23.05 7.58 1.92
CA SER A 93 -24.31 6.83 2.07
C SER A 93 -24.07 5.45 1.43
N VAL A 94 -23.67 4.48 2.23
CA VAL A 94 -23.45 3.11 1.73
C VAL A 94 -24.74 2.33 1.93
N GLY A 95 -25.26 1.69 0.88
CA GLY A 95 -26.24 0.64 1.00
C GLY A 95 -25.68 -0.56 1.78
N SER A 96 -26.49 -1.56 2.06
CA SER A 96 -26.03 -2.77 2.75
C SER A 96 -24.84 -3.41 2.06
N GLY A 97 -23.75 -3.60 2.79
CA GLY A 97 -22.49 -4.16 2.28
C GLY A 97 -21.59 -4.61 3.41
N HIS A 98 -20.40 -5.10 3.06
CA HIS A 98 -19.40 -5.51 4.03
C HIS A 98 -18.17 -4.60 3.95
N ARG A 99 -17.65 -4.19 5.10
CA ARG A 99 -16.35 -3.53 5.24
C ARG A 99 -15.31 -4.60 5.56
N ILE A 100 -14.30 -4.70 4.73
CA ILE A 100 -13.16 -5.60 4.93
C ILE A 100 -11.95 -4.74 5.32
N THR A 101 -11.42 -4.94 6.51
CA THR A 101 -10.23 -4.24 7.00
C THR A 101 -9.00 -5.12 6.81
N ILE A 102 -8.04 -4.62 6.03
CA ILE A 102 -6.77 -5.29 5.74
C ILE A 102 -5.65 -4.56 6.49
N ARG A 103 -4.88 -5.28 7.28
CA ARG A 103 -3.68 -4.77 7.94
C ARG A 103 -2.45 -5.18 7.17
N THR A 104 -1.71 -4.20 6.66
CA THR A 104 -0.42 -4.38 5.98
C THR A 104 0.70 -4.43 7.03
N GLY A 105 1.57 -5.43 6.97
CA GLY A 105 2.74 -5.57 7.82
C GLY A 105 3.96 -4.83 7.25
N LEU A 106 5.02 -4.68 8.07
CA LEU A 106 6.25 -3.99 7.66
C LEU A 106 7.02 -4.70 6.52
N ALA A 107 6.82 -6.01 6.35
CA ALA A 107 7.46 -6.80 5.30
C ALA A 107 6.61 -6.89 4.03
N ASP A 108 5.35 -6.45 4.07
CA ASP A 108 4.46 -6.48 2.92
C ASP A 108 4.78 -5.34 1.94
N ALA A 109 4.33 -5.48 0.70
CA ALA A 109 4.45 -4.39 -0.25
C ALA A 109 3.48 -3.26 0.11
N HIS A 110 4.01 -2.03 0.24
CA HIS A 110 3.23 -0.85 0.64
C HIS A 110 2.53 -0.16 -0.54
N LEU A 111 2.47 -0.82 -1.70
CA LEU A 111 1.76 -0.32 -2.87
C LEU A 111 0.29 -0.73 -2.82
N GLN A 112 -0.59 0.26 -2.81
CA GLN A 112 -2.03 0.06 -2.88
C GLN A 112 -2.52 0.30 -4.31
N ARG A 113 -3.51 -0.49 -4.74
CA ARG A 113 -4.14 -0.36 -6.08
C ARG A 113 -5.66 -0.29 -5.94
N SER A 114 -6.32 0.33 -6.91
CA SER A 114 -7.78 0.34 -6.96
C SER A 114 -8.33 -1.08 -7.06
N PRO A 115 -9.31 -1.47 -6.22
CA PRO A 115 -9.92 -2.80 -6.25
C PRO A 115 -10.78 -3.04 -7.49
N VAL A 116 -11.22 -1.99 -8.16
CA VAL A 116 -12.06 -2.03 -9.36
C VAL A 116 -11.57 -0.99 -10.37
N ALA A 117 -11.83 -1.23 -11.65
CA ALA A 117 -11.61 -0.23 -12.68
C ALA A 117 -12.63 0.91 -12.52
N GLY A 118 -12.16 2.16 -12.59
CA GLY A 118 -13.02 3.32 -12.43
C GLY A 118 -12.26 4.62 -12.58
N ARG A 119 -13.00 5.73 -12.45
CA ARG A 119 -12.46 7.09 -12.44
C ARG A 119 -12.64 7.68 -11.04
N VAL A 120 -11.58 8.25 -10.48
CA VAL A 120 -11.66 8.98 -9.21
C VAL A 120 -12.46 10.25 -9.44
N SER A 121 -13.59 10.38 -8.73
CA SER A 121 -14.45 11.56 -8.80
C SER A 121 -14.08 12.61 -7.75
N ASP A 122 -13.60 12.14 -6.59
CA ASP A 122 -13.25 13.02 -5.48
C ASP A 122 -12.14 12.40 -4.63
N ASN A 123 -11.37 13.25 -3.96
CA ASN A 123 -10.29 12.84 -3.06
C ASN A 123 -10.20 13.83 -1.91
N PHE A 124 -10.38 13.35 -0.69
CA PHE A 124 -10.26 14.16 0.52
C PHE A 124 -9.44 13.44 1.59
N LEU A 125 -8.67 14.21 2.33
CA LEU A 125 -7.84 13.71 3.43
C LEU A 125 -8.50 14.01 4.76
N ILE A 126 -8.76 12.97 5.55
CA ILE A 126 -9.22 13.11 6.94
C ILE A 126 -8.00 12.86 7.84
N PRO A 127 -7.45 13.91 8.49
CA PRO A 127 -6.31 13.72 9.38
C PRO A 127 -6.73 12.99 10.66
N GLY A 128 -5.94 12.00 11.07
CA GLY A 128 -6.11 11.25 12.31
C GLY A 128 -4.89 11.37 13.22
N LEU A 129 -4.86 10.61 14.32
CA LEU A 129 -3.76 10.62 15.29
C LEU A 129 -2.63 9.65 14.95
N PHE A 130 -2.70 8.94 13.84
CA PHE A 130 -1.68 7.97 13.38
C PHE A 130 -1.30 6.93 14.44
N ARG A 131 -2.28 6.43 15.20
CA ARG A 131 -2.09 5.38 16.21
C ARG A 131 -1.70 4.07 15.57
N SER A 132 -0.92 3.26 16.28
CA SER A 132 -0.54 1.92 15.86
C SER A 132 -1.78 1.05 15.62
N THR A 133 -1.80 0.32 14.52
CA THR A 133 -2.85 -0.65 14.18
C THR A 133 -2.75 -1.97 14.95
N ALA A 134 -1.88 -2.06 15.96
CA ALA A 134 -1.81 -3.20 16.85
C ALA A 134 -3.11 -3.38 17.65
N ASP A 135 -3.77 -2.26 18.04
CA ASP A 135 -5.13 -2.25 18.58
C ASP A 135 -6.06 -1.60 17.56
N ILE A 136 -6.85 -2.43 16.88
CA ILE A 136 -7.73 -2.02 15.79
C ILE A 136 -8.85 -1.10 16.28
N ALA A 137 -9.42 -1.37 17.47
CA ALA A 137 -10.50 -0.56 18.02
C ALA A 137 -10.04 0.85 18.37
N LEU A 138 -8.87 1.00 18.98
CA LEU A 138 -8.24 2.27 19.29
C LEU A 138 -7.80 3.01 18.02
N ALA A 139 -7.20 2.29 17.05
CA ALA A 139 -6.78 2.87 15.79
C ALA A 139 -7.98 3.42 15.00
N ARG A 140 -9.09 2.69 14.95
CA ARG A 140 -10.32 3.13 14.29
C ARG A 140 -10.88 4.40 14.94
N ARG A 141 -10.98 4.43 16.27
CA ARG A 141 -11.48 5.59 17.00
C ARG A 141 -10.63 6.84 16.82
N ASP A 142 -9.31 6.68 16.84
CA ASP A 142 -8.37 7.81 16.93
C ASP A 142 -7.83 8.22 15.54
N ASN A 143 -7.77 7.31 14.56
CA ASN A 143 -7.27 7.60 13.22
C ASN A 143 -8.39 7.97 12.25
N GLU A 144 -9.60 7.40 12.42
CA GLU A 144 -10.80 7.76 11.66
C GLU A 144 -11.61 8.80 12.48
N ARG A 145 -11.24 10.06 12.42
CA ARG A 145 -12.09 11.12 12.98
C ARG A 145 -13.30 11.31 12.07
N ARG A 146 -14.47 11.17 12.64
CA ARG A 146 -15.77 11.46 12.02
C ARG A 146 -16.13 12.95 12.21
#